data_2e1527d8acf7fa4c827bfbcc86f77d07
#
_entry.id   2e1527d8acf7fa4c827bfbcc86f77d07
#
_cell.length_a   1.000
_cell.length_b   1.000
_cell.length_c   1.000
_cell.angle_alpha   90.00
_cell.angle_beta   90.00
_cell.angle_gamma   90.00
#
_symmetry.space_group_name_H-M   'P 1'
#
loop_
_entity.id
_entity.type
_entity.pdbx_description
1 polymer ?
#
loop_
_entity_poly.entity_id
_entity_poly.type
_entity_poly.pdbx_seq_one_letter_code
_entity_poly.pdbx_strand_id
1 'polypeptide(L)'
;MAVSKFQAAARAAALAACCIVPLVTVPGSASAQDTADEETVFHKLALQVSDDDETAMRSALDMASNVSRSYSAKAHEVEIRIVVYGPGLDMLRPDRSPVLDRLKAFEQSMPNVTFAACRNTLDTLERKEGRRPELVPYAEIVEAGGAELIELHERGYAIIKP
;
A
#
# COMPACT_ATOMS: atom_id res chain seq x y z
N MET A 1 -4.54 -74.28 0.78
CA MET A 1 -3.55 -75.35 1.07
C MET A 1 -2.50 -74.71 1.93
N ALA A 2 -2.58 -74.93 3.17
CA ALA A 2 -1.85 -75.89 4.03
C ALA A 2 -0.51 -75.31 4.47
N VAL A 3 -0.44 -74.84 5.70
CA VAL A 3 -0.01 -75.55 6.92
C VAL A 3 1.55 -75.66 6.97
N SER A 4 2.28 -75.27 8.00
CA SER A 4 2.31 -75.74 9.38
C SER A 4 3.55 -75.10 10.05
N LYS A 5 3.46 -74.48 11.21
CA LYS A 5 3.87 -74.98 12.50
C LYS A 5 5.31 -75.53 12.70
N PHE A 6 6.03 -75.03 13.68
CA PHE A 6 6.46 -75.59 14.93
C PHE A 6 7.62 -74.79 15.52
N GLN A 7 7.51 -74.14 16.66
CA GLN A 7 7.91 -74.54 18.02
C GLN A 7 9.39 -75.05 18.08
N ALA A 8 10.21 -74.61 19.01
CA ALA A 8 10.17 -74.56 20.45
C ALA A 8 11.47 -73.98 21.04
N ALA A 9 11.30 -73.23 22.06
CA ALA A 9 12.00 -73.14 23.33
C ALA A 9 13.50 -73.56 23.41
N ALA A 10 14.31 -72.70 24.05
CA ALA A 10 15.15 -73.08 25.19
C ALA A 10 15.65 -71.85 25.95
N ARG A 11 15.54 -71.91 27.23
CA ARG A 11 15.93 -70.99 28.29
C ARG A 11 17.46 -70.97 28.43
N ALA A 12 18.06 -69.75 28.69
CA ALA A 12 19.18 -69.65 29.61
C ALA A 12 19.24 -68.26 30.21
N ALA A 13 19.19 -68.18 31.46
CA ALA A 13 19.39 -66.98 32.28
C ALA A 13 20.87 -66.69 32.44
N ALA A 14 21.25 -65.42 32.37
CA ALA A 14 22.48 -64.98 33.04
C ALA A 14 22.39 -63.47 33.34
N LEU A 15 22.68 -63.22 34.56
CA LEU A 15 22.65 -62.03 35.41
C LEU A 15 23.46 -60.85 34.91
N ALA A 16 22.89 -59.66 35.23
CA ALA A 16 23.52 -58.51 35.85
C ALA A 16 24.65 -57.75 35.14
N ALA A 17 24.35 -56.52 34.77
CA ALA A 17 25.17 -55.38 35.23
C ALA A 17 24.35 -54.12 35.06
N CYS A 18 23.95 -53.53 36.19
CA CYS A 18 23.30 -52.26 36.32
C CYS A 18 24.34 -51.17 36.06
N CYS A 19 24.39 -50.61 34.85
CA CYS A 19 25.04 -49.35 34.61
C CYS A 19 24.01 -48.24 34.55
N ILE A 20 23.84 -47.57 35.70
CA ILE A 20 23.07 -46.35 35.81
C ILE A 20 23.87 -45.26 35.13
N VAL A 21 23.52 -44.92 33.88
CA VAL A 21 24.00 -43.72 33.21
C VAL A 21 23.08 -42.58 33.67
N PRO A 22 23.61 -41.54 34.31
CA PRO A 22 22.80 -40.39 34.64
C PRO A 22 22.43 -39.68 33.33
N LEU A 23 21.14 -39.64 33.05
CA LEU A 23 20.54 -38.83 31.99
C LEU A 23 20.75 -37.34 32.34
N VAL A 24 21.81 -36.75 31.81
CA VAL A 24 22.01 -35.31 31.88
C VAL A 24 20.97 -34.70 30.96
N THR A 25 19.87 -34.24 31.54
CA THR A 25 18.94 -33.36 30.84
C THR A 25 19.61 -32.03 30.65
N VAL A 26 20.11 -31.79 29.42
CA VAL A 26 20.50 -30.46 28.98
C VAL A 26 19.22 -29.65 28.82
N PRO A 27 19.02 -28.57 29.59
CA PRO A 27 17.92 -27.65 29.30
C PRO A 27 18.17 -27.05 27.90
N GLY A 28 17.35 -27.47 26.95
CA GLY A 28 17.30 -26.84 25.65
C GLY A 28 16.94 -25.39 25.87
N SER A 29 17.90 -24.50 25.62
CA SER A 29 17.61 -23.09 25.46
C SER A 29 16.63 -22.96 24.30
N ALA A 30 15.37 -22.84 24.59
CA ALA A 30 14.39 -22.32 23.64
C ALA A 30 14.85 -20.91 23.32
N SER A 31 15.52 -20.75 22.19
CA SER A 31 15.66 -19.44 21.57
C SER A 31 14.25 -18.96 21.29
N ALA A 32 13.72 -18.09 22.16
CA ALA A 32 12.62 -17.24 21.80
C ALA A 32 13.08 -16.48 20.56
N GLN A 33 12.57 -16.88 19.40
CA GLN A 33 12.58 -16.04 18.23
C GLN A 33 11.70 -14.85 18.62
N ASP A 34 12.35 -13.77 18.99
CA ASP A 34 11.76 -12.46 19.04
C ASP A 34 11.36 -12.17 17.59
N THR A 35 10.14 -12.58 17.23
CA THR A 35 9.46 -12.01 16.08
C THR A 35 9.19 -10.58 16.50
N ALA A 36 10.16 -9.69 16.28
CA ALA A 36 9.89 -8.28 16.20
C ALA A 36 8.76 -8.18 15.17
N ASP A 37 7.57 -7.87 15.63
CA ASP A 37 6.50 -7.37 14.76
C ASP A 37 7.13 -6.16 14.06
N GLU A 38 7.54 -6.35 12.81
CA GLU A 38 8.04 -5.29 11.96
C GLU A 38 6.82 -4.41 11.72
N GLU A 39 6.65 -3.40 12.60
CA GLU A 39 5.54 -2.45 12.53
C GLU A 39 5.61 -1.79 11.15
N THR A 40 4.70 -2.16 10.26
CA THR A 40 4.64 -1.60 8.92
C THR A 40 4.47 -0.10 9.04
N VAL A 41 5.53 0.65 8.75
CA VAL A 41 5.51 2.12 8.85
C VAL A 41 4.67 2.64 7.68
N PHE A 42 3.60 3.35 8.02
CA PHE A 42 2.64 3.90 7.08
C PHE A 42 2.85 5.40 6.90
N HIS A 43 3.07 5.83 5.65
CA HIS A 43 3.31 7.22 5.30
C HIS A 43 2.12 7.81 4.53
N LYS A 44 1.93 9.12 4.59
CA LYS A 44 0.82 9.82 3.96
C LYS A 44 1.30 11.09 3.26
N LEU A 45 0.97 11.22 1.98
CA LEU A 45 1.34 12.37 1.17
C LEU A 45 0.12 12.92 0.43
N ALA A 46 -0.10 14.22 0.49
CA ALA A 46 -1.04 14.92 -0.38
C ALA A 46 -0.29 15.83 -1.35
N LEU A 47 -0.59 15.71 -2.62
CA LEU A 47 -0.04 16.56 -3.68
C LEU A 47 -1.12 17.54 -4.15
N GLN A 48 -0.78 18.83 -4.16
CA GLN A 48 -1.68 19.89 -4.61
C GLN A 48 -1.43 20.22 -6.07
N VAL A 49 -2.47 20.13 -6.91
CA VAL A 49 -2.43 20.61 -8.31
C VAL A 49 -3.49 21.68 -8.50
N SER A 50 -3.07 22.92 -8.66
CA SER A 50 -3.95 24.09 -8.78
C SER A 50 -3.81 24.85 -10.10
N ASP A 51 -2.79 24.54 -10.88
CA ASP A 51 -2.44 25.24 -12.10
C ASP A 51 -2.67 24.35 -13.33
N ASP A 52 -2.98 24.94 -14.48
CA ASP A 52 -3.18 24.25 -15.76
C ASP A 52 -1.87 23.97 -16.52
N ASP A 53 -0.74 24.16 -15.85
CA ASP A 53 0.58 23.87 -16.43
C ASP A 53 0.84 22.37 -16.52
N GLU A 54 1.12 21.89 -17.72
CA GLU A 54 1.46 20.49 -17.99
C GLU A 54 2.67 20.03 -17.18
N THR A 55 3.66 20.90 -16.96
CA THR A 55 4.87 20.56 -16.20
C THR A 55 4.53 20.30 -14.75
N ALA A 56 3.67 21.11 -14.14
CA ALA A 56 3.19 20.90 -12.77
C ALA A 56 2.40 19.60 -12.64
N MET A 57 1.51 19.30 -13.60
CA MET A 57 0.76 18.05 -13.63
C MET A 57 1.68 16.82 -13.76
N ARG A 58 2.69 16.88 -14.64
CA ARG A 58 3.71 15.85 -14.78
C ARG A 58 4.53 15.67 -13.51
N SER A 59 4.96 16.79 -12.91
CA SER A 59 5.74 16.78 -11.66
C SER A 59 4.99 16.10 -10.51
N ALA A 60 3.67 16.33 -10.39
CA ALA A 60 2.83 15.66 -9.40
C ALA A 60 2.85 14.14 -9.58
N LEU A 61 2.66 13.66 -10.82
CA LEU A 61 2.70 12.23 -11.13
C LEU A 61 4.10 11.62 -10.93
N ASP A 62 5.15 12.35 -11.32
CA ASP A 62 6.54 11.91 -11.12
C ASP A 62 6.88 11.80 -9.63
N MET A 63 6.46 12.79 -8.83
CA MET A 63 6.63 12.77 -7.38
C MET A 63 5.89 11.59 -6.75
N ALA A 64 4.63 11.37 -7.10
CA ALA A 64 3.85 10.22 -6.62
C ALA A 64 4.56 8.89 -6.92
N SER A 65 5.02 8.69 -8.15
CA SER A 65 5.76 7.49 -8.56
C SER A 65 7.05 7.30 -7.77
N ASN A 66 7.83 8.38 -7.61
CA ASN A 66 9.13 8.34 -6.95
C ASN A 66 8.98 8.06 -5.45
N VAL A 67 8.00 8.68 -4.80
CA VAL A 67 7.69 8.47 -3.38
C VAL A 67 7.21 7.03 -3.15
N SER A 68 6.25 6.54 -3.95
CA SER A 68 5.80 5.14 -3.87
C SER A 68 6.96 4.16 -4.00
N ARG A 69 7.82 4.34 -4.99
CA ARG A 69 8.99 3.47 -5.20
C ARG A 69 9.98 3.53 -4.03
N SER A 70 10.22 4.74 -3.51
CA SER A 70 11.17 4.95 -2.40
C SER A 70 10.73 4.25 -1.12
N TYR A 71 9.44 4.27 -0.80
CA TYR A 71 8.90 3.61 0.39
C TYR A 71 8.75 2.10 0.19
N SER A 72 8.30 1.65 -0.98
CA SER A 72 8.26 0.22 -1.32
C SER A 72 9.63 -0.45 -1.23
N ALA A 73 10.70 0.25 -1.61
CA ALA A 73 12.07 -0.26 -1.49
C ALA A 73 12.52 -0.49 -0.04
N LYS A 74 11.81 0.10 0.93
CA LYS A 74 12.05 -0.03 2.38
C LYS A 74 11.04 -0.96 3.07
N ALA A 75 10.18 -1.63 2.30
CA ALA A 75 9.02 -2.38 2.81
C ALA A 75 8.04 -1.50 3.64
N HIS A 76 8.00 -0.19 3.39
CA HIS A 76 7.06 0.74 3.99
C HIS A 76 5.87 0.98 3.06
N GLU A 77 4.70 1.24 3.63
CA GLU A 77 3.53 1.65 2.88
C GLU A 77 3.42 3.17 2.79
N VAL A 78 2.87 3.66 1.68
CA VAL A 78 2.56 5.08 1.51
C VAL A 78 1.23 5.24 0.78
N GLU A 79 0.36 6.07 1.34
CA GLU A 79 -0.86 6.54 0.68
C GLU A 79 -0.63 7.93 0.11
N ILE A 80 -1.00 8.12 -1.15
CA ILE A 80 -0.82 9.38 -1.86
C ILE A 80 -2.17 9.87 -2.37
N ARG A 81 -2.53 11.10 -2.03
CA ARG A 81 -3.75 11.75 -2.52
C ARG A 81 -3.38 12.98 -3.34
N ILE A 82 -3.80 13.02 -4.60
CA ILE A 82 -3.59 14.16 -5.50
C ILE A 82 -4.87 15.00 -5.50
N VAL A 83 -4.81 16.19 -4.89
CA VAL A 83 -5.95 17.10 -4.76
C VAL A 83 -5.88 18.16 -5.86
N VAL A 84 -6.89 18.15 -6.71
CA VAL A 84 -6.93 18.93 -7.94
C VAL A 84 -8.07 19.95 -7.87
N TYR A 85 -7.76 21.24 -8.07
CA TYR A 85 -8.73 22.33 -8.04
C TYR A 85 -8.29 23.52 -8.90
N GLY A 86 -9.18 24.51 -9.07
CA GLY A 86 -8.92 25.65 -9.92
C GLY A 86 -8.60 25.25 -11.37
N PRO A 87 -7.68 25.96 -12.04
CA PRO A 87 -7.24 25.59 -13.39
C PRO A 87 -6.65 24.19 -13.50
N GLY A 88 -6.03 23.67 -12.42
CA GLY A 88 -5.48 22.32 -12.36
C GLY A 88 -6.51 21.21 -12.62
N LEU A 89 -7.82 21.50 -12.49
CA LEU A 89 -8.87 20.51 -12.73
C LEU A 89 -8.83 19.92 -14.15
N ASP A 90 -8.28 20.64 -15.11
CA ASP A 90 -8.08 20.16 -16.47
C ASP A 90 -7.21 18.88 -16.51
N MET A 91 -6.35 18.66 -15.50
CA MET A 91 -5.62 17.39 -15.33
C MET A 91 -6.55 16.16 -15.36
N LEU A 92 -7.72 16.24 -14.75
CA LEU A 92 -8.65 15.11 -14.60
C LEU A 92 -9.75 15.07 -15.68
N ARG A 93 -9.72 15.95 -16.64
CA ARG A 93 -10.71 16.03 -17.73
C ARG A 93 -10.25 15.24 -18.95
N PRO A 94 -11.01 14.24 -19.42
CA PRO A 94 -10.63 13.47 -20.61
C PRO A 94 -10.48 14.30 -21.88
N ASP A 95 -11.22 15.42 -22.00
CA ASP A 95 -11.20 16.32 -23.16
C ASP A 95 -10.06 17.34 -23.17
N ARG A 96 -9.35 17.51 -22.04
CA ARG A 96 -8.32 18.55 -21.89
C ARG A 96 -7.00 18.08 -21.28
N SER A 97 -6.99 16.97 -20.57
CA SER A 97 -5.81 16.54 -19.82
C SER A 97 -4.60 16.29 -20.72
N PRO A 98 -3.48 16.99 -20.51
CA PRO A 98 -2.24 16.70 -21.22
C PRO A 98 -1.52 15.46 -20.69
N VAL A 99 -2.02 14.88 -19.60
CA VAL A 99 -1.42 13.71 -18.91
C VAL A 99 -2.36 12.51 -18.84
N LEU A 100 -3.41 12.47 -19.66
CA LEU A 100 -4.48 11.47 -19.59
C LEU A 100 -3.97 10.02 -19.64
N ASP A 101 -3.01 9.71 -20.50
CA ASP A 101 -2.48 8.35 -20.63
C ASP A 101 -1.68 7.95 -19.38
N ARG A 102 -1.01 8.90 -18.74
CA ARG A 102 -0.35 8.65 -17.45
C ARG A 102 -1.36 8.40 -16.33
N LEU A 103 -2.45 9.16 -16.28
CA LEU A 103 -3.52 8.95 -15.30
C LEU A 103 -4.12 7.54 -15.42
N LYS A 104 -4.37 7.06 -16.64
CA LYS A 104 -4.84 5.68 -16.89
C LYS A 104 -3.83 4.65 -16.39
N ALA A 105 -2.54 4.88 -16.62
CA ALA A 105 -1.49 3.99 -16.12
C ALA A 105 -1.43 3.99 -14.58
N PHE A 106 -1.64 5.11 -13.93
CA PHE A 106 -1.70 5.22 -12.47
C PHE A 106 -2.89 4.45 -11.90
N GLU A 107 -4.08 4.62 -12.47
CA GLU A 107 -5.27 3.88 -12.06
C GLU A 107 -5.03 2.36 -12.09
N GLN A 108 -4.35 1.86 -13.12
CA GLN A 108 -4.11 0.43 -13.31
C GLN A 108 -2.98 -0.15 -12.45
N SER A 109 -1.97 0.66 -12.11
CA SER A 109 -0.71 0.15 -11.54
C SER A 109 -0.36 0.71 -10.17
N MET A 110 -1.05 1.74 -9.69
CA MET A 110 -0.74 2.44 -8.44
C MET A 110 -1.97 2.61 -7.54
N PRO A 111 -2.47 1.53 -6.93
CA PRO A 111 -3.69 1.57 -6.10
C PRO A 111 -3.54 2.44 -4.85
N ASN A 112 -2.32 2.75 -4.46
CA ASN A 112 -2.01 3.66 -3.35
C ASN A 112 -2.07 5.15 -3.72
N VAL A 113 -2.38 5.48 -4.98
CA VAL A 113 -2.55 6.86 -5.46
C VAL A 113 -4.01 7.10 -5.81
N THR A 114 -4.61 8.12 -5.18
CA THR A 114 -6.00 8.53 -5.41
C THR A 114 -6.08 9.97 -5.89
N PHE A 115 -7.16 10.30 -6.60
CA PHE A 115 -7.36 11.63 -7.17
C PHE A 115 -8.63 12.27 -6.61
N ALA A 116 -8.53 13.49 -6.09
CA ALA A 116 -9.64 14.28 -5.54
C ALA A 116 -9.88 15.53 -6.39
N ALA A 117 -11.09 15.67 -6.91
CA ALA A 117 -11.54 16.79 -7.74
C ALA A 117 -12.45 17.73 -6.94
N CYS A 118 -12.13 19.02 -6.94
CA CYS A 118 -12.88 20.05 -6.22
C CYS A 118 -14.25 20.31 -6.87
N ARG A 119 -15.35 20.10 -6.11
CA ARG A 119 -16.73 20.39 -6.53
C ARG A 119 -16.93 21.86 -6.85
N ASN A 120 -16.44 22.77 -6.00
CA ASN A 120 -16.56 24.22 -6.22
C ASN A 120 -15.95 24.65 -7.54
N THR A 121 -14.86 24.00 -7.97
CA THR A 121 -14.26 24.24 -9.28
C THR A 121 -15.14 23.71 -10.41
N LEU A 122 -15.68 22.49 -10.27
CA LEU A 122 -16.62 21.92 -11.25
C LEU A 122 -17.83 22.81 -11.44
N ASP A 123 -18.45 23.29 -10.37
CA ASP A 123 -19.63 24.18 -10.41
C ASP A 123 -19.30 25.53 -11.08
N THR A 124 -18.06 26.00 -10.89
CA THR A 124 -17.61 27.22 -11.55
C THR A 124 -17.39 27.01 -13.06
N LEU A 125 -16.80 25.88 -13.45
CA LEU A 125 -16.64 25.51 -14.85
C LEU A 125 -17.98 25.27 -15.53
N GLU A 126 -18.92 24.59 -14.87
CA GLU A 126 -20.29 24.40 -15.37
C GLU A 126 -20.98 25.71 -15.70
N ARG A 127 -20.89 26.72 -14.81
CA ARG A 127 -21.41 28.07 -15.08
C ARG A 127 -20.72 28.77 -16.23
N LYS A 128 -19.42 28.55 -16.42
CA LYS A 128 -18.65 29.19 -17.48
C LYS A 128 -18.82 28.51 -18.85
N GLU A 129 -18.89 27.18 -18.87
CA GLU A 129 -18.92 26.37 -20.09
C GLU A 129 -20.35 25.98 -20.51
N GLY A 130 -21.34 26.25 -19.67
CA GLY A 130 -22.75 25.89 -19.92
C GLY A 130 -23.07 24.42 -19.73
N ARG A 131 -22.09 23.61 -19.39
CA ARG A 131 -22.22 22.19 -19.05
C ARG A 131 -21.19 21.78 -18.01
N ARG A 132 -21.54 20.79 -17.18
CA ARG A 132 -20.61 20.22 -16.21
C ARG A 132 -19.53 19.42 -16.95
N PRO A 133 -18.24 19.68 -16.70
CA PRO A 133 -17.17 18.89 -17.26
C PRO A 133 -17.23 17.42 -16.81
N GLU A 134 -16.95 16.50 -17.73
CA GLU A 134 -16.72 15.11 -17.39
C GLU A 134 -15.32 14.96 -16.77
N LEU A 135 -15.23 14.06 -15.79
CA LEU A 135 -13.96 13.68 -15.19
C LEU A 135 -13.64 12.22 -15.49
N VAL A 136 -12.37 11.86 -15.33
CA VAL A 136 -11.96 10.46 -15.34
C VAL A 136 -12.72 9.68 -14.25
N PRO A 137 -13.17 8.44 -14.49
CA PRO A 137 -14.12 7.72 -13.61
C PRO A 137 -13.56 7.39 -12.23
N TYR A 138 -12.27 7.40 -12.07
CA TYR A 138 -11.56 7.14 -10.81
C TYR A 138 -11.24 8.42 -10.01
N ALA A 139 -11.69 9.59 -10.45
CA ALA A 139 -11.59 10.83 -9.68
C ALA A 139 -12.74 10.90 -8.66
N GLU A 140 -12.41 11.06 -7.40
CA GLU A 140 -13.37 11.32 -6.33
C GLU A 140 -13.71 12.80 -6.25
N ILE A 141 -14.97 13.14 -6.10
CA ILE A 141 -15.39 14.54 -5.97
C ILE A 141 -15.44 14.91 -4.49
N VAL A 142 -14.61 15.88 -4.09
CA VAL A 142 -14.60 16.48 -2.75
C VAL A 142 -15.24 17.87 -2.77
N GLU A 143 -15.79 18.31 -1.65
CA GLU A 143 -16.55 19.56 -1.59
C GLU A 143 -15.71 20.79 -1.97
N ALA A 144 -14.54 20.93 -1.37
CA ALA A 144 -13.59 22.01 -1.66
C ALA A 144 -12.16 21.51 -1.56
N GLY A 145 -11.34 21.72 -2.60
CA GLY A 145 -9.96 21.24 -2.62
C GLY A 145 -9.08 21.79 -1.48
N GLY A 146 -9.29 23.05 -1.10
CA GLY A 146 -8.58 23.65 0.04
C GLY A 146 -8.99 23.03 1.38
N ALA A 147 -10.29 22.75 1.59
CA ALA A 147 -10.76 22.07 2.80
C ALA A 147 -10.22 20.64 2.86
N GLU A 148 -10.27 19.91 1.76
CA GLU A 148 -9.68 18.57 1.65
C GLU A 148 -8.21 18.56 2.08
N LEU A 149 -7.40 19.54 1.65
CA LEU A 149 -5.99 19.64 2.05
C LEU A 149 -5.83 19.87 3.57
N ILE A 150 -6.70 20.67 4.19
CA ILE A 150 -6.70 20.89 5.64
C ILE A 150 -7.03 19.58 6.37
N GLU A 151 -8.09 18.91 5.97
CA GLU A 151 -8.50 17.63 6.55
C GLU A 151 -7.44 16.53 6.37
N LEU A 152 -6.77 16.49 5.22
CA LEU A 152 -5.65 15.60 4.98
C LEU A 152 -4.49 15.92 5.93
N HIS A 153 -4.15 17.19 6.11
CA HIS A 153 -3.11 17.60 7.06
C HIS A 153 -3.44 17.16 8.50
N GLU A 154 -4.67 17.36 8.96
CA GLU A 154 -5.13 16.92 10.27
C GLU A 154 -5.07 15.40 10.44
N ARG A 155 -5.23 14.64 9.35
CA ARG A 155 -5.04 13.17 9.28
C ARG A 155 -3.59 12.73 9.14
N GLY A 156 -2.63 13.66 9.20
CA GLY A 156 -1.19 13.40 9.20
C GLY A 156 -0.55 13.30 7.81
N TYR A 157 -1.20 13.82 6.76
CA TYR A 157 -0.57 13.91 5.43
C TYR A 157 0.44 15.06 5.37
N ALA A 158 1.61 14.80 4.81
CA ALA A 158 2.49 15.86 4.35
C ALA A 158 1.88 16.50 3.09
N ILE A 159 1.78 17.83 3.06
CA ILE A 159 1.20 18.56 1.91
C ILE A 159 2.34 19.13 1.08
N ILE A 160 2.38 18.79 -0.21
CA ILE A 160 3.39 19.33 -1.14
C ILE A 160 2.68 19.87 -2.39
N LYS A 161 3.10 21.04 -2.85
CA LYS A 161 2.80 21.57 -4.18
C LYS A 161 4.03 21.34 -5.06
N PRO A 162 3.97 20.44 -6.06
CA PRO A 162 5.07 20.14 -6.95
C PRO A 162 5.32 21.26 -7.99
#